data_a87efbddc5fb2712d3b2649face8b564
#
_entry.id   a87efbddc5fb2712d3b2649face8b564
#
_cell.length_a   1.000
_cell.length_b   1.000
_cell.length_c   1.000
_cell.angle_alpha   90.00
_cell.angle_beta   90.00
_cell.angle_gamma   90.00
#
_symmetry.space_group_name_H-M   'P 1'
#
loop_
_entity.id
_entity.type
_entity.pdbx_description
1 polymer ?
#
loop_
_entity_poly.entity_id
_entity_poly.type
_entity_poly.pdbx_seq_one_letter_code
_entity_poly.pdbx_strand_id
1 'polypeptide(L)'
;IIAEARRRGYSKRQAIAILSTAMQESNLRPRAVSPNGLWKSIFQQDSGYRDRDNPNAVIAQFFDRLEHHGGPGSRDIWKSIFWLQQRPGEASAEAAYAHGRQEYLAEIRSQQERATRMFDEIAVAA
;
A
#
# COMPACT_ATOMS: atom_id res chain seq x y z
N ILE A 1 -2.87 5.40 -8.25
CA ILE A 1 -1.76 5.11 -7.30
C ILE A 1 -0.47 5.79 -7.75
N ILE A 2 0.01 5.51 -8.94
CA ILE A 2 1.30 6.04 -9.41
C ILE A 2 1.30 7.56 -9.46
N ALA A 3 0.26 8.16 -10.03
CA ALA A 3 0.13 9.62 -10.11
C ALA A 3 0.12 10.26 -8.71
N GLU A 4 -0.63 9.68 -7.78
CA GLU A 4 -0.70 10.18 -6.40
C GLU A 4 0.64 10.03 -5.67
N ALA A 5 1.33 8.92 -5.88
CA ALA A 5 2.65 8.72 -5.30
C ALA A 5 3.64 9.79 -5.79
N ARG A 6 3.64 10.07 -7.08
CA ARG A 6 4.50 11.12 -7.67
C ARG A 6 4.17 12.50 -7.12
N ARG A 7 2.89 12.83 -7.06
CA ARG A 7 2.42 14.11 -6.53
C ARG A 7 2.87 14.33 -5.08
N ARG A 8 2.94 13.27 -4.28
CA ARG A 8 3.32 13.32 -2.87
C ARG A 8 4.81 13.12 -2.61
N GLY A 9 5.63 13.04 -3.66
CA GLY A 9 7.08 13.01 -3.54
C GLY A 9 7.70 11.64 -3.29
N TYR A 10 6.95 10.56 -3.54
CA TYR A 10 7.51 9.21 -3.47
C TYR A 10 8.41 8.91 -4.66
N SER A 11 9.49 8.18 -4.41
CA SER A 11 10.38 7.70 -5.46
C SER A 11 9.71 6.60 -6.29
N LYS A 12 10.31 6.27 -7.45
CA LYS A 12 9.87 5.12 -8.26
C LYS A 12 9.85 3.84 -7.43
N ARG A 13 10.90 3.58 -6.66
CA ARG A 13 11.03 2.40 -5.81
C ARG A 13 9.90 2.33 -4.78
N GLN A 14 9.59 3.46 -4.15
CA GLN A 14 8.51 3.55 -3.17
C GLN A 14 7.15 3.35 -3.84
N ALA A 15 6.92 3.95 -4.99
CA ALA A 15 5.68 3.78 -5.74
C ALA A 15 5.47 2.31 -6.14
N ILE A 16 6.53 1.61 -6.54
CA ILE A 16 6.48 0.18 -6.85
C ILE A 16 6.08 -0.64 -5.63
N ALA A 17 6.60 -0.30 -4.44
CA ALA A 17 6.20 -0.99 -3.20
C ALA A 17 4.71 -0.81 -2.89
N ILE A 18 4.19 0.40 -3.06
CA ILE A 18 2.77 0.70 -2.86
C ILE A 18 1.91 -0.06 -3.88
N LEU A 19 2.32 -0.07 -5.13
CA LEU A 19 1.63 -0.79 -6.20
C LEU A 19 1.64 -2.31 -5.94
N SER A 20 2.75 -2.85 -5.47
CA SER A 20 2.88 -4.27 -5.07
C SER A 20 1.90 -4.63 -3.96
N THR A 21 1.69 -3.72 -3.01
CA THR A 21 0.73 -3.91 -1.92
C THR A 21 -0.69 -4.01 -2.47
N ALA A 22 -1.08 -3.12 -3.35
CA ALA A 22 -2.41 -3.15 -3.98
C ALA A 22 -2.61 -4.44 -4.81
N MET A 23 -1.57 -4.90 -5.51
CA MET A 23 -1.62 -6.16 -6.24
C MET A 23 -1.84 -7.35 -5.31
N GLN A 24 -1.12 -7.42 -4.21
CA GLN A 24 -1.26 -8.50 -3.24
C GLN A 24 -2.63 -8.47 -2.55
N GLU A 25 -3.13 -7.29 -2.19
CA GLU A 25 -4.37 -7.15 -1.44
C GLU A 25 -5.62 -7.42 -2.30
N SER A 26 -5.65 -6.96 -3.53
CA SER A 26 -6.87 -6.99 -4.34
C SER A 26 -6.64 -7.28 -5.81
N ASN A 27 -5.40 -7.51 -6.22
CA ASN A 27 -5.01 -7.56 -7.64
C ASN A 27 -5.44 -6.27 -8.37
N LEU A 28 -5.29 -5.12 -7.71
CA LEU A 28 -5.65 -3.79 -8.21
C LEU A 28 -7.15 -3.61 -8.47
N ARG A 29 -8.01 -4.37 -7.80
CA ARG A 29 -9.46 -4.27 -7.98
C ARG A 29 -10.07 -3.31 -6.96
N PRO A 30 -10.51 -2.11 -7.39
CA PRO A 30 -11.02 -1.10 -6.45
C PRO A 30 -12.34 -1.49 -5.77
N ARG A 31 -13.05 -2.48 -6.30
CA ARG A 31 -14.33 -2.96 -5.74
C ARG A 31 -14.22 -4.32 -5.03
N ALA A 32 -13.00 -4.78 -4.78
CA ALA A 32 -12.78 -6.05 -4.10
C ALA A 32 -13.33 -6.01 -2.67
N VAL A 33 -13.97 -7.13 -2.26
CA VAL A 33 -14.49 -7.31 -0.91
C VAL A 33 -13.99 -8.67 -0.42
N SER A 34 -13.48 -8.71 0.82
CA SER A 34 -13.03 -9.97 1.41
C SER A 34 -14.20 -10.93 1.62
N PRO A 35 -13.96 -12.26 1.75
CA PRO A 35 -15.03 -13.23 1.94
C PRO A 35 -15.93 -12.95 3.15
N ASN A 36 -15.38 -12.38 4.23
CA ASN A 36 -16.17 -12.02 5.43
C ASN A 36 -16.80 -10.62 5.34
N GLY A 37 -16.56 -9.87 4.25
CA GLY A 37 -17.12 -8.54 4.04
C GLY A 37 -16.47 -7.41 4.84
N LEU A 38 -15.44 -7.70 5.64
CA LEU A 38 -14.84 -6.71 6.55
C LEU A 38 -13.83 -5.80 5.87
N TRP A 39 -13.11 -6.30 4.85
CA TRP A 39 -12.09 -5.55 4.14
C TRP A 39 -12.53 -5.26 2.71
N LYS A 40 -12.36 -4.01 2.30
CA LYS A 40 -12.82 -3.54 1.00
C LYS A 40 -11.77 -2.73 0.27
N SER A 41 -11.96 -2.61 -1.04
CA SER A 41 -11.24 -1.74 -1.95
C SER A 41 -9.83 -2.22 -2.27
N ILE A 42 -9.08 -1.36 -2.97
CA ILE A 42 -7.82 -1.73 -3.62
C ILE A 42 -6.72 -2.17 -2.64
N PHE A 43 -6.75 -1.66 -1.40
CA PHE A 43 -5.83 -2.04 -0.33
C PHE A 43 -6.48 -2.93 0.74
N GLN A 44 -7.70 -3.39 0.53
CA GLN A 44 -8.47 -4.22 1.48
C GLN A 44 -8.47 -3.62 2.89
N GLN A 45 -9.08 -2.45 3.03
CA GLN A 45 -9.09 -1.65 4.25
C GLN A 45 -10.36 -1.89 5.07
N ASP A 46 -10.24 -1.70 6.39
CA ASP A 46 -11.33 -1.90 7.34
C ASP A 46 -12.28 -0.69 7.41
N SER A 47 -13.25 -0.74 8.33
CA SER A 47 -14.26 0.30 8.51
C SER A 47 -13.71 1.62 9.04
N GLY A 48 -12.44 1.68 9.45
CA GLY A 48 -11.77 2.92 9.82
C GLY A 48 -11.52 3.85 8.64
N TYR A 49 -11.61 3.33 7.42
CA TYR A 49 -11.54 4.13 6.19
C TYR A 49 -12.94 4.59 5.79
N ARG A 50 -13.02 5.84 5.32
CA ARG A 50 -14.28 6.43 4.85
C ARG A 50 -14.44 6.22 3.36
N ASP A 51 -15.69 6.18 2.88
CA ASP A 51 -16.05 6.10 1.46
C ASP A 51 -15.32 4.97 0.73
N ARG A 52 -15.33 3.77 1.32
CA ARG A 52 -14.62 2.63 0.77
C ARG A 52 -15.10 2.18 -0.62
N ASP A 53 -16.24 2.69 -1.06
CA ASP A 53 -16.77 2.46 -2.42
C ASP A 53 -16.24 3.48 -3.44
N ASN A 54 -15.52 4.51 -3.00
CA ASN A 54 -14.87 5.50 -3.86
C ASN A 54 -13.37 5.22 -3.93
N PRO A 55 -12.85 4.70 -5.06
CA PRO A 55 -11.43 4.35 -5.17
C PRO A 55 -10.47 5.51 -4.90
N ASN A 56 -10.80 6.70 -5.38
CA ASN A 56 -9.95 7.87 -5.20
C ASN A 56 -9.87 8.30 -3.74
N ALA A 57 -11.00 8.24 -3.01
CA ALA A 57 -11.03 8.56 -1.58
C ALA A 57 -10.20 7.56 -0.77
N VAL A 58 -10.28 6.28 -1.10
CA VAL A 58 -9.53 5.22 -0.44
C VAL A 58 -8.03 5.39 -0.67
N ILE A 59 -7.63 5.66 -1.91
CA ILE A 59 -6.22 5.86 -2.26
C ILE A 59 -5.67 7.07 -1.51
N ALA A 60 -6.38 8.18 -1.50
CA ALA A 60 -5.96 9.39 -0.77
C ALA A 60 -5.78 9.11 0.72
N GLN A 61 -6.73 8.42 1.35
CA GLN A 61 -6.64 8.06 2.76
C GLN A 61 -5.47 7.11 3.05
N PHE A 62 -5.19 6.17 2.17
CA PHE A 62 -4.03 5.29 2.31
C PHE A 62 -2.73 6.10 2.35
N PHE A 63 -2.56 7.03 1.41
CA PHE A 63 -1.38 7.88 1.39
C PHE A 63 -1.30 8.81 2.61
N ASP A 64 -2.43 9.40 3.03
CA ASP A 64 -2.46 10.22 4.24
C ASP A 64 -1.97 9.44 5.46
N ARG A 65 -2.43 8.20 5.62
CA ARG A 65 -2.01 7.35 6.74
C ARG A 65 -0.58 6.86 6.59
N LEU A 66 -0.13 6.56 5.37
CA LEU A 66 1.26 6.17 5.13
C LEU A 66 2.22 7.30 5.49
N GLU A 67 1.84 8.55 5.25
CA GLU A 67 2.63 9.72 5.64
C GLU A 67 2.79 9.85 7.16
N HIS A 68 1.83 9.36 7.95
CA HIS A 68 1.96 9.26 9.40
C HIS A 68 2.79 8.04 9.84
N HIS A 69 3.18 7.18 8.91
CA HIS A 69 3.95 5.96 9.15
C HIS A 69 5.26 5.95 8.35
N GLY A 70 5.87 7.11 8.19
CA GLY A 70 7.15 7.26 7.50
C GLY A 70 7.05 8.04 6.19
N GLY A 71 6.05 7.77 5.37
CA GLY A 71 5.85 8.45 4.09
C GLY A 71 7.05 8.39 3.16
N PRO A 72 7.28 9.43 2.33
CA PRO A 72 8.41 9.47 1.40
C PRO A 72 9.77 9.46 2.10
N GLY A 73 9.83 9.86 3.37
CA GLY A 73 11.04 9.84 4.19
C GLY A 73 11.37 8.49 4.80
N SER A 74 10.63 7.43 4.51
CA SER A 74 10.84 6.10 5.08
C SER A 74 12.23 5.58 4.80
N ARG A 75 12.88 5.01 5.82
CA ARG A 75 14.17 4.31 5.64
C ARG A 75 13.98 3.03 4.82
N ASP A 76 12.85 2.34 5.06
CA ASP A 76 12.46 1.13 4.35
C ASP A 76 10.96 1.23 4.08
N ILE A 77 10.60 1.57 2.85
CA ILE A 77 9.20 1.76 2.47
C ILE A 77 8.38 0.47 2.66
N TRP A 78 8.97 -0.69 2.44
CA TRP A 78 8.30 -1.96 2.62
C TRP A 78 7.86 -2.17 4.07
N LYS A 79 8.74 -1.85 5.02
CA LYS A 79 8.42 -1.93 6.45
C LYS A 79 7.43 -0.86 6.88
N SER A 80 7.49 0.33 6.30
CA SER A 80 6.49 1.38 6.57
C SER A 80 5.09 0.94 6.12
N ILE A 81 4.98 0.32 4.96
CA ILE A 81 3.72 -0.24 4.48
C ILE A 81 3.25 -1.37 5.40
N PHE A 82 4.15 -2.25 5.81
CA PHE A 82 3.85 -3.32 6.76
C PHE A 82 3.29 -2.73 8.08
N TRP A 83 3.95 -1.70 8.60
CA TRP A 83 3.53 -1.00 9.80
C TRP A 83 2.09 -0.51 9.68
N LEU A 84 1.79 0.23 8.61
CA LEU A 84 0.44 0.75 8.38
C LEU A 84 -0.60 -0.36 8.22
N GLN A 85 -0.30 -1.38 7.43
CA GLN A 85 -1.30 -2.39 7.04
C GLN A 85 -1.54 -3.45 8.12
N GLN A 86 -0.53 -3.76 8.92
CA GLN A 86 -0.60 -4.88 9.86
C GLN A 86 -0.62 -4.46 11.33
N ARG A 87 0.14 -3.46 11.70
CA ARG A 87 0.31 -3.07 13.11
C ARG A 87 0.49 -1.56 13.27
N PRO A 88 -0.50 -0.75 12.85
CA PRO A 88 -0.34 0.72 12.83
C PRO A 88 -0.14 1.35 14.22
N GLY A 89 -0.51 0.66 15.28
CA GLY A 89 -0.31 1.14 16.66
C GLY A 89 1.08 0.94 17.23
N GLU A 90 1.97 0.22 16.55
CA GLU A 90 3.34 0.03 17.02
C GLU A 90 4.11 1.36 16.94
N ALA A 91 5.20 1.45 17.74
CA ALA A 91 5.98 2.68 17.85
C ALA A 91 6.84 2.98 16.62
N SER A 92 7.15 1.98 15.80
CA SER A 92 8.01 2.13 14.63
C SER A 92 7.75 1.03 13.61
N ALA A 93 8.25 1.25 12.38
CA ALA A 93 8.19 0.23 11.33
C ALA A 93 8.95 -1.03 11.73
N GLU A 94 10.10 -0.88 12.37
CA GLU A 94 10.92 -2.00 12.83
C GLU A 94 10.22 -2.81 13.92
N ALA A 95 9.57 -2.14 14.88
CA ALA A 95 8.78 -2.80 15.93
C ALA A 95 7.58 -3.55 15.33
N ALA A 96 6.89 -2.93 14.39
CA ALA A 96 5.77 -3.56 13.70
C ALA A 96 6.21 -4.83 12.97
N TYR A 97 7.33 -4.78 12.26
CA TYR A 97 7.86 -5.93 11.55
C TYR A 97 8.30 -7.05 12.51
N ALA A 98 8.96 -6.70 13.61
CA ALA A 98 9.42 -7.67 14.61
C ALA A 98 8.26 -8.42 15.28
N HIS A 99 7.14 -7.75 15.51
CA HIS A 99 5.99 -8.30 16.23
C HIS A 99 4.88 -8.82 15.32
N GLY A 100 4.95 -8.55 14.02
CA GLY A 100 3.92 -8.89 13.06
C GLY A 100 4.17 -10.18 12.30
N ARG A 101 3.25 -10.51 11.39
CA ARG A 101 3.35 -11.67 10.51
C ARG A 101 4.25 -11.31 9.32
N GLN A 102 5.53 -11.65 9.44
CA GLN A 102 6.57 -11.28 8.47
C GLN A 102 6.31 -11.84 7.06
N GLU A 103 5.60 -12.96 6.96
CA GLU A 103 5.21 -13.56 5.68
C GLU A 103 4.39 -12.59 4.82
N TYR A 104 3.62 -11.70 5.44
CA TYR A 104 2.85 -10.69 4.72
C TYR A 104 3.77 -9.80 3.88
N LEU A 105 4.93 -9.41 4.43
CA LEU A 105 5.88 -8.59 3.69
C LEU A 105 6.48 -9.36 2.51
N ALA A 106 6.80 -10.63 2.70
CA ALA A 106 7.27 -11.48 1.62
C ALA A 106 6.22 -11.64 0.52
N GLU A 107 4.95 -11.76 0.89
CA GLU A 107 3.83 -11.83 -0.06
C GLU A 107 3.72 -10.55 -0.89
N ILE A 108 3.82 -9.39 -0.25
CA ILE A 108 3.81 -8.10 -0.97
C ILE A 108 5.01 -8.04 -1.93
N ARG A 109 6.20 -8.37 -1.46
CA ARG A 109 7.42 -8.31 -2.28
C ARG A 109 7.38 -9.28 -3.46
N SER A 110 6.62 -10.35 -3.37
CA SER A 110 6.45 -11.28 -4.48
C SER A 110 5.80 -10.61 -5.71
N GLN A 111 5.12 -9.49 -5.53
CA GLN A 111 4.50 -8.72 -6.61
C GLN A 111 5.44 -7.68 -7.23
N GLN A 112 6.64 -7.50 -6.69
CA GLN A 112 7.54 -6.39 -7.07
C GLN A 112 7.89 -6.39 -8.56
N GLU A 113 8.20 -7.54 -9.14
CA GLU A 113 8.56 -7.62 -10.55
C GLU A 113 7.39 -7.22 -11.46
N ARG A 114 6.21 -7.72 -11.17
CA ARG A 114 4.99 -7.39 -11.91
C ARG A 114 4.65 -5.90 -11.76
N ALA A 115 4.78 -5.36 -10.55
CA ALA A 115 4.55 -3.94 -10.28
C ALA A 115 5.56 -3.05 -11.02
N THR A 116 6.81 -3.47 -11.10
CA THR A 116 7.85 -2.75 -11.84
C THR A 116 7.49 -2.69 -13.32
N ARG A 117 7.08 -3.79 -13.92
CA ARG A 117 6.67 -3.82 -15.33
C ARG A 117 5.49 -2.90 -15.58
N MET A 118 4.48 -2.93 -14.70
CA MET A 118 3.31 -2.06 -14.83
C MET A 118 3.69 -0.58 -14.70
N PHE A 119 4.54 -0.25 -13.74
CA PHE A 119 5.02 1.12 -13.58
C PHE A 119 5.71 1.61 -14.85
N ASP A 120 6.60 0.81 -15.42
CA ASP A 120 7.37 1.18 -16.61
C ASP A 120 6.44 1.35 -17.82
N GLU A 121 5.45 0.50 -18.00
CA GLU A 121 4.46 0.62 -19.08
C GLU A 121 3.66 1.93 -18.96
N ILE A 122 3.20 2.26 -17.78
CA ILE A 122 2.45 3.49 -17.53
C ILE A 122 3.32 4.71 -17.71
N ALA A 123 4.56 4.69 -17.23
CA ALA A 123 5.50 5.81 -17.38
C ALA A 123 5.84 6.09 -18.83
N VAL A 124 5.96 5.05 -19.66
CA VAL A 124 6.23 5.20 -21.10
C VAL A 124 5.01 5.76 -21.83
N ALA A 125 3.79 5.35 -21.44
CA ALA A 125 2.55 5.82 -22.04
C ALA A 125 2.22 7.27 -21.68
N ALA A 126 2.73 7.75 -20.56
CA ALA A 126 2.53 9.12 -20.11
C ALA A 126 3.48 10.09 -20.78
#